data_a4783b440add83b30781ff2f44dc7f45
#
_entry.id   a4783b440add83b30781ff2f44dc7f45
#
_cell.length_a   1.000
_cell.length_b   1.000
_cell.length_c   1.000
_cell.angle_alpha   90.00
_cell.angle_beta   90.00
_cell.angle_gamma   90.00
#
_symmetry.space_group_name_H-M   'P 1'
#
loop_
_entity.id
_entity.type
_entity.pdbx_description
1 polymer ?
#
loop_
_entity_poly.entity_id
_entity_poly.type
_entity_poly.pdbx_seq_one_letter_code
_entity_poly.pdbx_strand_id
1 'polypeptide(L)'
;MLGTDGVRRRIRRSFGKIDKIMETPNLIDMQKRSYERFLQKYVLPENREEVGLQGAFKGVFPIHDFAKTSSLEFVKYKFEDVKHSEEDCLNKGMTYEAPIRLTVRLVVFDTNTVNDTRSIRDIKEQEIYFGTLPMMTDRGTFIVNGTERAVVSQLHRSPGAFFDHDKGKTHSSGKLLYYARIIPLRGSWLDFEFDPHDLLHVRIDRRRKFPATILLKALGYPAKEILRYFYKTEMISIGEVGGWREARAEELVQGNVPKDIVDPDTGEVVAKGGTKFTKRLLKILRSADLARPRIPFRKRVPVDIENGEELFIVDDVLDPETDEVLFAKGQALTNEQHEIIKEKGVDEIVCIDLKRLRIPVDHEDIGSRVIVEDLIDPETGEVIIEGNQTLSLETIQALKEKGIAEIECLVLDGQGVSPSIRETLLVDKVNAPDEAVLDIYRKMRPSSPPTPEVAATFFHNLFFNFDTYDLSKVGRLKLNYRLNLDVPLDHRILRKEDIFAVVEELIRLKSVESAGDDIDNLGNRRVRAVGELLENQYRIGLVRMERAIKERMSLQEVETLMPHDLINSKPATAVV
;
A
#
# COMPACT_ATOMS: atom_id res chain seq x y z
N MET A 1 -28.36 62.18 -15.86
CA MET A 1 -27.85 62.27 -14.48
C MET A 1 -26.92 61.13 -14.21
N LEU A 2 -25.72 61.50 -13.92
CA LEU A 2 -24.56 60.62 -13.91
C LEU A 2 -24.59 59.63 -12.73
N GLY A 3 -24.43 58.34 -13.04
CA GLY A 3 -24.26 57.31 -12.05
C GLY A 3 -22.87 57.37 -11.44
N THR A 4 -22.85 57.55 -10.15
CA THR A 4 -21.64 57.59 -9.33
C THR A 4 -21.01 56.23 -9.19
N ASP A 5 -19.73 56.17 -9.50
CA ASP A 5 -18.81 55.05 -9.32
C ASP A 5 -19.01 54.33 -7.97
N GLY A 6 -19.38 53.08 -8.08
CA GLY A 6 -19.49 52.18 -6.94
C GLY A 6 -18.13 51.71 -6.42
N VAL A 7 -17.34 52.63 -5.87
CA VAL A 7 -16.20 52.26 -5.06
C VAL A 7 -16.71 51.51 -3.83
N ARG A 8 -16.63 50.20 -3.84
CA ARG A 8 -16.88 49.36 -2.65
C ARG A 8 -15.92 49.79 -1.54
N ARG A 9 -16.36 50.73 -0.71
CA ARG A 9 -15.60 51.09 0.50
C ARG A 9 -15.49 49.85 1.37
N ARG A 10 -14.26 49.39 1.63
CA ARG A 10 -14.00 48.34 2.63
C ARG A 10 -14.56 48.83 3.97
N ILE A 11 -15.57 48.16 4.48
CA ILE A 11 -16.11 48.43 5.81
C ILE A 11 -15.09 47.85 6.79
N ARG A 12 -14.34 48.72 7.46
CA ARG A 12 -13.45 48.36 8.55
C ARG A 12 -14.28 48.17 9.81
N ARG A 13 -14.30 46.96 10.38
CA ARG A 13 -14.87 46.72 11.70
C ARG A 13 -13.79 47.01 12.76
N SER A 14 -14.11 47.84 13.74
CA SER A 14 -13.27 48.02 14.93
C SER A 14 -13.66 46.99 15.98
N PHE A 15 -12.72 46.18 16.41
CA PHE A 15 -12.92 45.19 17.46
C PHE A 15 -12.60 45.75 18.86
N GLY A 16 -12.17 47.00 18.98
CA GLY A 16 -11.81 47.62 20.26
C GLY A 16 -12.97 47.88 21.22
N LYS A 17 -14.22 47.76 20.76
CA LYS A 17 -15.44 47.93 21.56
C LYS A 17 -16.37 46.71 21.53
N ILE A 18 -15.89 45.59 20.99
CA ILE A 18 -16.65 44.33 20.94
C ILE A 18 -16.28 43.55 22.22
N ASP A 19 -17.30 43.18 22.98
CA ASP A 19 -17.12 42.31 24.15
C ASP A 19 -16.49 41.01 23.72
N LYS A 20 -15.66 40.42 24.64
CA LYS A 20 -15.01 39.14 24.40
C LYS A 20 -16.05 38.07 24.08
N ILE A 21 -16.06 37.58 22.86
CA ILE A 21 -16.95 36.49 22.43
C ILE A 21 -16.51 35.16 23.04
N MET A 22 -15.20 34.99 23.26
CA MET A 22 -14.62 33.83 23.94
C MET A 22 -13.32 34.24 24.66
N GLU A 23 -12.96 33.50 25.70
CA GLU A 23 -11.69 33.69 26.39
C GLU A 23 -10.51 33.30 25.47
N THR A 24 -9.37 33.96 25.66
CA THR A 24 -8.13 33.61 24.96
C THR A 24 -7.72 32.19 25.37
N PRO A 25 -7.57 31.25 24.45
CA PRO A 25 -7.15 29.91 24.80
C PRO A 25 -5.75 29.93 25.42
N ASN A 26 -5.49 29.02 26.33
CA ASN A 26 -4.16 28.85 26.92
C ASN A 26 -3.18 28.38 25.82
N LEU A 27 -2.23 29.22 25.43
CA LEU A 27 -1.31 28.95 24.33
C LEU A 27 -0.33 27.80 24.61
N ILE A 28 -0.09 27.48 25.88
CA ILE A 28 0.77 26.37 26.30
C ILE A 28 -0.02 25.09 26.64
N ASP A 29 -1.34 25.11 26.50
CA ASP A 29 -2.21 23.99 26.85
C ASP A 29 -1.87 22.72 26.04
N MET A 30 -1.56 22.87 24.77
CA MET A 30 -1.13 21.75 23.92
C MET A 30 0.12 21.06 24.50
N GLN A 31 1.08 21.84 24.98
CA GLN A 31 2.31 21.34 25.57
C GLN A 31 2.03 20.59 26.87
N LYS A 32 1.25 21.18 27.78
CA LYS A 32 0.86 20.58 29.07
C LYS A 32 0.05 19.30 28.87
N ARG A 33 -1.02 19.35 28.11
CA ARG A 33 -1.89 18.17 27.84
C ARG A 33 -1.14 17.05 27.16
N SER A 34 -0.24 17.36 26.23
CA SER A 34 0.59 16.35 25.57
C SER A 34 1.47 15.62 26.59
N TYR A 35 2.06 16.35 27.54
CA TYR A 35 2.91 15.76 28.56
C TYR A 35 2.11 15.01 29.63
N GLU A 36 0.97 15.54 30.06
CA GLU A 36 0.04 14.86 30.97
C GLU A 36 -0.45 13.54 30.40
N ARG A 37 -0.81 13.53 29.09
CA ARG A 37 -1.21 12.32 28.39
C ARG A 37 -0.06 11.31 28.25
N PHE A 38 1.16 11.79 28.12
CA PHE A 38 2.36 10.93 28.12
C PHE A 38 2.55 10.26 29.48
N LEU A 39 2.48 11.02 30.59
CA LEU A 39 2.68 10.52 31.95
C LEU A 39 1.51 9.71 32.49
N GLN A 40 0.27 10.13 32.22
CA GLN A 40 -0.96 9.61 32.83
C GLN A 40 -0.83 9.45 34.36
N LYS A 41 -0.13 10.41 35.03
CA LYS A 41 0.24 10.33 36.46
C LYS A 41 -0.97 10.18 37.37
N TYR A 42 -2.05 10.92 37.08
CA TYR A 42 -3.25 11.00 37.94
C TYR A 42 -4.35 10.01 37.51
N VAL A 43 -4.10 9.20 36.48
CA VAL A 43 -5.05 8.18 36.02
C VAL A 43 -4.76 6.86 36.72
N LEU A 44 -5.81 6.20 37.23
CA LEU A 44 -5.68 4.87 37.82
C LEU A 44 -5.08 3.88 36.81
N PRO A 45 -4.19 2.96 37.26
CA PRO A 45 -3.51 2.03 36.34
C PRO A 45 -4.45 1.25 35.44
N GLU A 46 -5.64 0.91 35.91
CA GLU A 46 -6.66 0.14 35.17
C GLU A 46 -7.33 0.96 34.07
N ASN A 47 -7.40 2.29 34.22
CA ASN A 47 -8.06 3.20 33.29
C ASN A 47 -7.09 3.91 32.34
N ARG A 48 -5.79 3.57 32.39
CA ARG A 48 -4.78 4.20 31.54
C ARG A 48 -4.93 3.79 30.09
N GLU A 49 -4.94 4.78 29.22
CA GLU A 49 -4.89 4.56 27.76
C GLU A 49 -3.55 3.94 27.36
N GLU A 50 -3.55 3.13 26.29
CA GLU A 50 -2.33 2.53 25.71
C GLU A 50 -1.53 3.53 24.87
N VAL A 51 -1.21 4.68 25.45
CA VAL A 51 -0.40 5.76 24.86
C VAL A 51 0.64 6.22 25.86
N GLY A 52 1.63 6.97 25.41
CA GLY A 52 2.69 7.50 26.27
C GLY A 52 3.49 6.39 26.97
N LEU A 53 3.77 6.58 28.25
CA LEU A 53 4.53 5.61 29.04
C LEU A 53 3.82 4.24 29.12
N GLN A 54 2.50 4.23 29.31
CA GLN A 54 1.73 2.98 29.35
C GLN A 54 1.86 2.20 28.05
N GLY A 55 1.71 2.89 26.90
CA GLY A 55 1.87 2.30 25.58
C GLY A 55 3.32 1.87 25.30
N ALA A 56 4.31 2.62 25.81
CA ALA A 56 5.72 2.26 25.66
C ALA A 56 6.07 0.99 26.46
N PHE A 57 5.59 0.85 27.70
CA PHE A 57 5.80 -0.36 28.49
C PHE A 57 5.05 -1.56 27.91
N LYS A 58 3.76 -1.45 27.60
CA LYS A 58 2.98 -2.56 27.00
C LYS A 58 3.49 -3.01 25.65
N GLY A 59 4.13 -2.14 24.87
CA GLY A 59 4.72 -2.46 23.58
C GLY A 59 6.07 -3.18 23.66
N VAL A 60 6.70 -3.23 24.85
CA VAL A 60 7.96 -3.96 25.07
C VAL A 60 7.75 -5.20 25.93
N PHE A 61 6.87 -5.14 26.89
CA PHE A 61 6.48 -6.26 27.74
C PHE A 61 5.23 -6.97 27.16
N PRO A 62 5.11 -8.30 27.28
CA PRO A 62 5.96 -9.23 28.04
C PRO A 62 7.28 -9.56 27.33
N ILE A 63 8.38 -9.70 28.08
CA ILE A 63 9.70 -10.10 27.60
C ILE A 63 9.89 -11.57 27.90
N HIS A 64 10.03 -12.38 26.84
CA HIS A 64 10.30 -13.81 26.96
C HIS A 64 11.78 -14.11 26.75
N ASP A 65 12.28 -15.13 27.42
CA ASP A 65 13.58 -15.72 27.13
C ASP A 65 13.57 -16.47 25.78
N PHE A 66 14.75 -16.85 25.26
CA PHE A 66 14.85 -17.53 23.96
C PHE A 66 14.19 -18.92 23.96
N ALA A 67 14.21 -19.61 25.11
CA ALA A 67 13.59 -20.92 25.29
C ALA A 67 12.08 -20.84 25.62
N LYS A 68 11.55 -19.63 25.87
CA LYS A 68 10.18 -19.37 26.30
C LYS A 68 9.79 -20.10 27.60
N THR A 69 10.76 -20.35 28.47
CA THR A 69 10.58 -20.96 29.80
C THR A 69 10.23 -19.93 30.87
N SER A 70 10.45 -18.66 30.59
CA SER A 70 10.12 -17.56 31.50
C SER A 70 9.62 -16.34 30.76
N SER A 71 8.79 -15.55 31.46
CA SER A 71 8.22 -14.30 30.94
C SER A 71 8.28 -13.20 32.00
N LEU A 72 8.83 -12.06 31.66
CA LEU A 72 8.79 -10.88 32.49
C LEU A 72 7.65 -9.95 32.02
N GLU A 73 6.65 -9.77 32.85
CA GLU A 73 5.43 -9.02 32.56
C GLU A 73 5.44 -7.68 33.26
N PHE A 74 4.90 -6.64 32.59
CA PHE A 74 4.64 -5.34 33.17
C PHE A 74 3.24 -5.30 33.79
N VAL A 75 3.13 -4.87 35.05
CA VAL A 75 1.85 -4.74 35.77
C VAL A 75 1.40 -3.29 35.82
N LYS A 76 2.18 -2.40 36.43
CA LYS A 76 1.87 -0.97 36.58
C LYS A 76 3.12 -0.15 36.83
N TYR A 77 2.99 1.17 36.66
CA TYR A 77 3.98 2.13 37.15
C TYR A 77 3.32 3.14 38.07
N LYS A 78 4.12 3.73 38.97
CA LYS A 78 3.73 4.85 39.80
C LYS A 78 4.85 5.88 39.87
N PHE A 79 4.49 7.14 40.09
CA PHE A 79 5.43 8.22 40.37
C PHE A 79 5.49 8.44 41.86
N GLU A 80 6.67 8.70 42.37
CA GLU A 80 6.87 9.25 43.72
C GLU A 80 6.83 10.78 43.66
N ASP A 81 6.76 11.41 44.83
CA ASP A 81 6.78 12.87 44.95
C ASP A 81 8.16 13.42 44.56
N VAL A 82 8.15 14.61 43.97
CA VAL A 82 9.36 15.32 43.60
C VAL A 82 10.13 15.70 44.84
N LYS A 83 11.43 15.43 44.90
CA LYS A 83 12.28 15.66 46.08
C LYS A 83 12.65 17.12 46.30
N HIS A 84 12.73 17.90 45.22
CA HIS A 84 13.20 19.29 45.24
C HIS A 84 12.20 20.20 44.53
N SER A 85 12.01 21.41 45.02
CA SER A 85 11.17 22.40 44.36
C SER A 85 11.81 22.92 43.07
N GLU A 86 11.02 23.56 42.20
CA GLU A 86 11.53 24.18 40.94
C GLU A 86 12.64 25.20 41.27
N GLU A 87 12.45 26.03 42.30
CA GLU A 87 13.41 27.04 42.76
C GLU A 87 14.71 26.42 43.28
N ASP A 88 14.60 25.33 44.04
CA ASP A 88 15.78 24.59 44.52
C ASP A 88 16.59 24.02 43.35
N CYS A 89 15.91 23.46 42.35
CA CYS A 89 16.57 22.90 41.17
C CYS A 89 17.32 23.97 40.37
N LEU A 90 16.70 25.14 40.18
CA LEU A 90 17.33 26.27 39.52
C LEU A 90 18.56 26.78 40.26
N ASN A 91 18.45 26.97 41.59
CA ASN A 91 19.50 27.54 42.40
C ASN A 91 20.66 26.57 42.65
N LYS A 92 20.38 25.27 42.78
CA LYS A 92 21.40 24.24 43.07
C LYS A 92 21.95 23.54 41.82
N GLY A 93 21.50 23.94 40.61
CA GLY A 93 21.95 23.32 39.38
C GLY A 93 21.47 21.87 39.19
N MET A 94 20.28 21.52 39.69
CA MET A 94 19.73 20.18 39.67
C MET A 94 18.62 20.05 38.62
N THR A 95 18.23 18.83 38.32
CA THR A 95 17.10 18.52 37.40
C THR A 95 15.83 18.37 38.21
N TYR A 96 14.74 19.02 37.76
CA TYR A 96 13.41 18.87 38.34
C TYR A 96 12.79 17.57 37.83
N GLU A 97 12.80 16.51 38.65
CA GLU A 97 12.44 15.16 38.25
C GLU A 97 11.70 14.41 39.37
N ALA A 98 10.87 13.44 38.93
CA ALA A 98 10.17 12.54 39.83
C ALA A 98 10.70 11.11 39.66
N PRO A 99 10.88 10.37 40.79
CA PRO A 99 11.19 8.96 40.70
C PRO A 99 10.01 8.16 40.15
N ILE A 100 10.31 7.17 39.33
CA ILE A 100 9.33 6.21 38.79
C ILE A 100 9.61 4.82 39.31
N ARG A 101 8.57 4.11 39.74
CA ARG A 101 8.62 2.70 40.12
C ARG A 101 7.77 1.86 39.21
N LEU A 102 8.28 0.70 38.85
CA LEU A 102 7.57 -0.31 38.07
C LEU A 102 7.22 -1.50 38.97
N THR A 103 5.99 -1.97 38.86
CA THR A 103 5.60 -3.30 39.35
C THR A 103 5.70 -4.25 38.17
N VAL A 104 6.55 -5.26 38.28
CA VAL A 104 6.78 -6.29 37.27
C VAL A 104 6.60 -7.66 37.87
N ARG A 105 6.25 -8.60 37.05
CA ARG A 105 5.98 -9.99 37.43
C ARG A 105 6.84 -10.90 36.56
N LEU A 106 7.67 -11.73 37.22
CA LEU A 106 8.40 -12.82 36.55
C LEU A 106 7.57 -14.10 36.68
N VAL A 107 7.15 -14.64 35.57
CA VAL A 107 6.41 -15.91 35.47
C VAL A 107 7.35 -16.97 34.91
N VAL A 108 7.47 -18.06 35.64
CA VAL A 108 8.28 -19.23 35.26
C VAL A 108 7.34 -20.36 34.84
N PHE A 109 7.60 -20.94 33.70
CA PHE A 109 6.78 -22.01 33.13
C PHE A 109 7.50 -23.36 33.20
N ASP A 110 6.76 -24.41 33.56
CA ASP A 110 7.15 -25.77 33.32
C ASP A 110 6.64 -26.21 31.93
N THR A 111 7.56 -26.60 31.06
CA THR A 111 7.24 -27.18 29.76
C THR A 111 7.13 -28.70 29.88
N ASN A 112 5.92 -29.22 29.78
CA ASN A 112 5.71 -30.66 29.68
C ASN A 112 5.97 -31.06 28.22
N THR A 113 7.10 -31.72 27.98
CA THR A 113 7.57 -32.12 26.65
C THR A 113 6.67 -33.13 25.93
N VAL A 114 5.69 -33.72 26.64
CA VAL A 114 4.82 -34.78 26.08
C VAL A 114 3.54 -34.20 25.46
N ASN A 115 3.01 -33.07 25.98
CA ASN A 115 1.70 -32.51 25.53
C ASN A 115 1.78 -31.05 25.08
N ASP A 116 2.95 -30.44 24.96
CA ASP A 116 3.14 -29.01 24.64
C ASP A 116 2.31 -28.04 25.49
N THR A 117 1.89 -28.50 26.69
CA THR A 117 1.13 -27.69 27.65
C THR A 117 2.08 -27.00 28.61
N ARG A 118 1.94 -25.66 28.72
CA ARG A 118 2.69 -24.84 29.66
C ARG A 118 1.90 -24.69 30.93
N SER A 119 2.47 -25.08 32.06
CA SER A 119 1.94 -24.80 33.38
C SER A 119 2.78 -23.74 34.08
N ILE A 120 2.14 -22.86 34.84
CA ILE A 120 2.86 -21.86 35.62
C ILE A 120 3.45 -22.57 36.83
N ARG A 121 4.79 -22.50 36.95
CA ARG A 121 5.53 -23.08 38.08
C ARG A 121 5.66 -22.12 39.24
N ASP A 122 6.04 -20.85 38.95
CA ASP A 122 6.28 -19.83 39.98
C ASP A 122 5.96 -18.43 39.43
N ILE A 123 5.53 -17.54 40.33
CA ILE A 123 5.23 -16.13 40.03
C ILE A 123 5.91 -15.26 41.07
N LYS A 124 6.87 -14.44 40.64
CA LYS A 124 7.56 -13.47 41.49
C LYS A 124 7.17 -12.04 41.10
N GLU A 125 6.37 -11.35 41.92
CA GLU A 125 5.99 -9.96 41.65
C GLU A 125 6.79 -9.03 42.59
N GLN A 126 7.34 -7.96 41.99
CA GLN A 126 8.17 -7.01 42.72
C GLN A 126 7.99 -5.59 42.20
N GLU A 127 8.02 -4.62 43.14
CA GLU A 127 8.11 -3.20 42.82
C GLU A 127 9.60 -2.79 42.75
N ILE A 128 10.02 -2.21 41.63
CA ILE A 128 11.41 -1.88 41.32
C ILE A 128 11.54 -0.38 41.08
N TYR A 129 12.59 0.23 41.60
CA TYR A 129 12.98 1.58 41.20
C TYR A 129 13.48 1.59 39.73
N PHE A 130 12.84 2.42 38.89
CA PHE A 130 13.13 2.47 37.47
C PHE A 130 13.90 3.73 37.04
N GLY A 131 14.31 4.55 37.98
CA GLY A 131 15.01 5.81 37.70
C GLY A 131 14.13 7.02 37.89
N THR A 132 14.50 8.12 37.30
CA THR A 132 13.80 9.41 37.40
C THR A 132 13.34 9.86 36.01
N LEU A 133 12.30 10.67 35.97
CA LEU A 133 11.79 11.31 34.76
C LEU A 133 11.68 12.82 35.01
N PRO A 134 12.23 13.68 34.12
CA PRO A 134 12.08 15.13 34.24
C PRO A 134 10.60 15.51 34.26
N MET A 135 10.22 16.41 35.16
CA MET A 135 8.84 16.88 35.29
C MET A 135 8.66 18.24 34.62
N MET A 136 7.50 18.44 34.00
CA MET A 136 7.17 19.73 33.38
C MET A 136 6.71 20.72 34.46
N THR A 137 7.22 21.95 34.38
CA THR A 137 6.80 23.06 35.21
C THR A 137 5.42 23.58 34.81
N ASP A 138 4.81 24.43 35.63
CA ASP A 138 3.56 25.09 35.30
C ASP A 138 3.64 26.00 34.07
N ARG A 139 4.84 26.40 33.67
CA ARG A 139 5.12 27.21 32.47
C ARG A 139 5.25 26.38 31.22
N GLY A 140 5.17 25.04 31.30
CA GLY A 140 5.35 24.14 30.17
C GLY A 140 6.81 23.89 29.77
N THR A 141 7.74 24.13 30.69
CA THR A 141 9.19 23.97 30.53
C THR A 141 9.73 22.82 31.38
N PHE A 142 11.00 22.48 31.19
CA PHE A 142 11.74 21.52 32.00
C PHE A 142 12.97 22.18 32.58
N ILE A 143 13.30 21.86 33.84
CA ILE A 143 14.54 22.30 34.47
C ILE A 143 15.52 21.14 34.44
N VAL A 144 16.59 21.28 33.65
CA VAL A 144 17.64 20.27 33.48
C VAL A 144 18.97 20.87 33.88
N ASN A 145 19.63 20.29 34.90
CA ASN A 145 20.90 20.79 35.42
C ASN A 145 20.85 22.29 35.75
N GLY A 146 19.76 22.75 36.39
CA GLY A 146 19.54 24.15 36.74
C GLY A 146 19.22 25.10 35.59
N THR A 147 19.05 24.59 34.39
CA THR A 147 18.70 25.39 33.21
C THR A 147 17.26 25.09 32.80
N GLU A 148 16.45 26.14 32.67
CA GLU A 148 15.08 26.02 32.16
C GLU A 148 15.09 25.86 30.62
N ARG A 149 14.44 24.84 30.10
CA ARG A 149 14.38 24.47 28.69
C ARG A 149 12.97 24.15 28.28
N ALA A 150 12.62 24.42 27.02
CA ALA A 150 11.35 24.03 26.42
C ALA A 150 11.60 23.04 25.27
N VAL A 151 10.81 21.99 25.23
CA VAL A 151 10.80 21.06 24.09
C VAL A 151 9.88 21.62 23.02
N VAL A 152 10.45 22.03 21.89
CA VAL A 152 9.71 22.64 20.79
C VAL A 152 8.95 21.58 20.01
N SER A 153 7.66 21.80 19.80
CA SER A 153 6.85 20.94 18.93
C SER A 153 7.39 20.94 17.50
N GLN A 154 7.36 19.79 16.84
CA GLN A 154 7.87 19.60 15.50
C GLN A 154 6.75 19.41 14.50
N LEU A 155 6.82 20.14 13.38
CA LEU A 155 6.00 19.87 12.20
C LEU A 155 6.68 18.81 11.34
N HIS A 156 5.96 17.74 11.06
CA HIS A 156 6.45 16.69 10.21
C HIS A 156 5.34 16.22 9.26
N ARG A 157 5.68 15.53 8.19
CA ARG A 157 4.66 14.99 7.29
C ARG A 157 3.74 14.03 8.03
N SER A 158 2.43 14.15 7.78
CA SER A 158 1.44 13.21 8.31
C SER A 158 1.74 11.80 7.79
N PRO A 159 1.41 10.73 8.55
CA PRO A 159 1.42 9.38 8.01
C PRO A 159 0.46 9.25 6.83
N GLY A 160 0.80 8.37 5.88
CA GLY A 160 0.01 8.10 4.67
C GLY A 160 0.86 7.97 3.43
N ALA A 161 0.24 7.94 2.25
CA ALA A 161 0.93 7.97 0.96
C ALA A 161 0.89 9.38 0.35
N PHE A 162 2.01 9.81 -0.19
CA PHE A 162 2.18 11.11 -0.85
C PHE A 162 2.81 10.91 -2.22
N PHE A 163 2.27 11.63 -3.20
CA PHE A 163 2.72 11.61 -4.59
C PHE A 163 3.16 13.00 -4.99
N ASP A 164 4.32 13.11 -5.63
CA ASP A 164 4.86 14.40 -6.09
C ASP A 164 5.85 14.17 -7.24
N HIS A 165 6.42 15.23 -7.77
CA HIS A 165 7.47 15.19 -8.79
C HIS A 165 8.55 16.23 -8.51
N ASP A 166 9.72 16.07 -9.12
CA ASP A 166 10.89 16.92 -8.91
C ASP A 166 10.82 18.29 -9.59
N LYS A 167 9.72 18.61 -10.26
CA LYS A 167 9.52 19.86 -11.05
C LYS A 167 10.56 20.04 -12.17
N GLY A 168 11.08 18.93 -12.69
CA GLY A 168 12.08 18.92 -13.76
C GLY A 168 13.46 19.46 -13.38
N LYS A 169 13.78 19.53 -12.07
CA LYS A 169 15.03 20.11 -11.59
C LYS A 169 16.21 19.13 -11.56
N THR A 170 15.91 17.83 -11.47
CA THR A 170 16.93 16.80 -11.24
C THR A 170 17.69 16.44 -12.50
N HIS A 171 17.03 16.45 -13.66
CA HIS A 171 17.61 16.05 -14.93
C HIS A 171 17.65 17.21 -15.93
N SER A 172 18.71 17.27 -16.74
CA SER A 172 18.96 18.36 -17.72
C SER A 172 17.89 18.46 -18.82
N SER A 173 17.15 17.36 -19.10
CA SER A 173 16.05 17.34 -20.07
C SER A 173 14.78 18.04 -19.60
N GLY A 174 14.68 18.45 -18.34
CA GLY A 174 13.45 19.00 -17.76
C GLY A 174 12.31 17.99 -17.56
N LYS A 175 12.56 16.69 -17.75
CA LYS A 175 11.59 15.62 -17.56
C LYS A 175 11.12 15.57 -16.11
N LEU A 176 9.81 15.46 -15.90
CA LEU A 176 9.23 15.33 -14.57
C LEU A 176 9.47 13.90 -14.04
N LEU A 177 10.21 13.80 -12.95
CA LEU A 177 10.46 12.53 -12.27
C LEU A 177 9.47 12.39 -11.12
N TYR A 178 8.47 11.55 -11.32
CA TYR A 178 7.44 11.28 -10.33
C TYR A 178 7.94 10.33 -9.25
N TYR A 179 7.49 10.56 -8.03
CA TYR A 179 7.77 9.68 -6.91
C TYR A 179 6.56 9.55 -5.98
N ALA A 180 6.46 8.41 -5.31
CA ALA A 180 5.50 8.16 -4.25
C ALA A 180 6.23 7.82 -2.96
N ARG A 181 5.70 8.26 -1.83
CA ARG A 181 6.29 8.00 -0.53
C ARG A 181 5.24 7.55 0.46
N ILE A 182 5.42 6.36 1.03
CA ILE A 182 4.62 5.86 2.15
C ILE A 182 5.35 6.21 3.43
N ILE A 183 4.70 7.00 4.28
CA ILE A 183 5.22 7.47 5.56
C ILE A 183 4.38 6.86 6.67
N PRO A 184 4.94 5.96 7.51
CA PRO A 184 4.27 5.50 8.72
C PRO A 184 4.40 6.50 9.87
N LEU A 185 3.60 6.33 10.90
CA LEU A 185 3.84 6.99 12.20
C LEU A 185 5.11 6.44 12.85
N ARG A 186 5.30 5.12 12.75
CA ARG A 186 6.46 4.39 13.25
C ARG A 186 6.79 3.25 12.26
N GLY A 187 8.05 3.11 11.89
CA GLY A 187 8.51 2.06 10.99
C GLY A 187 9.31 2.61 9.81
N SER A 188 9.61 1.73 8.87
CA SER A 188 10.42 2.04 7.69
C SER A 188 9.64 2.82 6.66
N TRP A 189 10.27 3.83 6.09
CA TRP A 189 9.73 4.58 4.96
C TRP A 189 9.90 3.78 3.67
N LEU A 190 8.93 3.92 2.77
CA LEU A 190 8.97 3.28 1.46
C LEU A 190 8.79 4.35 0.38
N ASP A 191 9.82 4.57 -0.41
CA ASP A 191 9.87 5.56 -1.47
C ASP A 191 9.93 4.85 -2.83
N PHE A 192 8.99 5.14 -3.73
CA PHE A 192 9.03 4.75 -5.14
C PHE A 192 9.43 5.96 -5.97
N GLU A 193 10.36 5.81 -6.91
CA GLU A 193 10.82 6.92 -7.76
C GLU A 193 11.06 6.45 -9.21
N PHE A 194 10.62 7.23 -10.17
CA PHE A 194 11.02 7.04 -11.57
C PHE A 194 12.40 7.63 -11.81
N ASP A 195 13.18 6.97 -12.63
CA ASP A 195 14.43 7.50 -13.14
C ASP A 195 14.22 8.21 -14.51
N PRO A 196 15.26 8.88 -15.07
CA PRO A 196 15.17 9.53 -16.39
C PRO A 196 14.84 8.57 -17.54
N HIS A 197 15.10 7.27 -17.37
CA HIS A 197 14.82 6.20 -18.33
C HIS A 197 13.44 5.55 -18.13
N ASP A 198 12.58 6.14 -17.28
CA ASP A 198 11.25 5.64 -16.93
C ASP A 198 11.23 4.31 -16.15
N LEU A 199 12.37 3.87 -15.63
CA LEU A 199 12.45 2.70 -14.78
C LEU A 199 11.97 3.05 -13.36
N LEU A 200 11.15 2.18 -12.79
CA LEU A 200 10.64 2.34 -11.44
C LEU A 200 11.60 1.74 -10.42
N HIS A 201 12.07 2.56 -9.51
CA HIS A 201 12.95 2.17 -8.42
C HIS A 201 12.25 2.32 -7.07
N VAL A 202 12.73 1.57 -6.09
CA VAL A 202 12.29 1.67 -4.69
C VAL A 202 13.46 1.91 -3.76
N ARG A 203 13.22 2.67 -2.69
CA ARG A 203 14.13 2.86 -1.56
C ARG A 203 13.40 2.53 -0.26
N ILE A 204 14.07 1.83 0.62
CA ILE A 204 13.62 1.59 1.98
C ILE A 204 14.51 2.41 2.91
N ASP A 205 13.91 3.22 3.80
CA ASP A 205 14.61 4.10 4.75
C ASP A 205 15.70 4.98 4.11
N ARG A 206 15.42 5.50 2.90
CA ARG A 206 16.34 6.34 2.13
C ARG A 206 17.70 5.69 1.81
N ARG A 207 17.78 4.36 1.87
CA ARG A 207 19.00 3.62 1.50
C ARG A 207 19.17 3.55 -0.02
N ARG A 208 20.14 2.76 -0.49
CA ARG A 208 20.42 2.60 -1.93
C ARG A 208 19.17 2.08 -2.66
N LYS A 209 18.83 2.74 -3.77
CA LYS A 209 17.70 2.34 -4.62
C LYS A 209 17.96 1.03 -5.37
N PHE A 210 16.88 0.33 -5.65
CA PHE A 210 16.87 -0.89 -6.47
C PHE A 210 15.56 -0.97 -7.25
N PRO A 211 15.46 -1.81 -8.31
CA PRO A 211 14.23 -1.97 -9.08
C PRO A 211 13.03 -2.28 -8.20
N ALA A 212 11.90 -1.60 -8.42
CA ALA A 212 10.69 -1.81 -7.61
C ALA A 212 10.13 -3.23 -7.76
N THR A 213 10.37 -3.87 -8.90
CA THR A 213 9.97 -5.25 -9.19
C THR A 213 10.57 -6.27 -8.24
N ILE A 214 11.77 -6.03 -7.70
CA ILE A 214 12.37 -6.87 -6.65
C ILE A 214 11.50 -6.84 -5.38
N LEU A 215 10.98 -5.66 -4.99
CA LEU A 215 10.07 -5.57 -3.86
C LEU A 215 8.76 -6.32 -4.16
N LEU A 216 8.17 -6.14 -5.35
CA LEU A 216 6.94 -6.83 -5.72
C LEU A 216 7.11 -8.36 -5.75
N LYS A 217 8.26 -8.85 -6.24
CA LYS A 217 8.61 -10.28 -6.17
C LYS A 217 8.77 -10.76 -4.71
N ALA A 218 9.43 -9.97 -3.85
CA ALA A 218 9.57 -10.29 -2.42
C ALA A 218 8.24 -10.36 -1.67
N LEU A 219 7.18 -9.69 -2.17
CA LEU A 219 5.82 -9.84 -1.66
C LEU A 219 5.15 -11.17 -2.07
N GLY A 220 5.81 -11.98 -2.90
CA GLY A 220 5.36 -13.30 -3.33
C GLY A 220 4.70 -13.32 -4.70
N TYR A 221 4.82 -12.24 -5.49
CA TYR A 221 4.24 -12.16 -6.84
C TYR A 221 5.32 -12.42 -7.89
N PRO A 222 5.27 -13.53 -8.65
CA PRO A 222 6.18 -13.79 -9.76
C PRO A 222 5.96 -12.77 -10.90
N ALA A 223 6.94 -12.68 -11.80
CA ALA A 223 6.93 -11.69 -12.90
C ALA A 223 5.63 -11.70 -13.72
N LYS A 224 5.08 -12.89 -14.02
CA LYS A 224 3.83 -13.06 -14.76
C LYS A 224 2.62 -12.45 -14.04
N GLU A 225 2.52 -12.61 -12.73
CA GLU A 225 1.43 -12.03 -11.94
C GLU A 225 1.56 -10.51 -11.84
N ILE A 226 2.79 -9.99 -11.73
CA ILE A 226 3.05 -8.55 -11.77
C ILE A 226 2.60 -8.00 -13.13
N LEU A 227 2.93 -8.65 -14.23
CA LEU A 227 2.51 -8.22 -15.57
C LEU A 227 0.98 -8.25 -15.72
N ARG A 228 0.31 -9.33 -15.28
CA ARG A 228 -1.16 -9.43 -15.29
C ARG A 228 -1.86 -8.38 -14.43
N TYR A 229 -1.22 -7.93 -13.35
CA TYR A 229 -1.79 -6.89 -12.49
C TYR A 229 -1.78 -5.51 -13.14
N PHE A 230 -0.65 -5.12 -13.77
CA PHE A 230 -0.47 -3.77 -14.32
C PHE A 230 -0.91 -3.62 -15.78
N TYR A 231 -1.09 -4.71 -16.50
CA TYR A 231 -1.42 -4.67 -17.92
C TYR A 231 -2.63 -5.56 -18.23
N LYS A 232 -3.42 -5.12 -19.21
CA LYS A 232 -4.46 -5.97 -19.79
C LYS A 232 -3.77 -7.06 -20.61
N THR A 233 -4.31 -8.27 -20.56
CA THR A 233 -3.83 -9.40 -21.36
C THR A 233 -4.84 -9.77 -22.42
N GLU A 234 -4.38 -10.37 -23.51
CA GLU A 234 -5.22 -10.97 -24.55
C GLU A 234 -4.64 -12.30 -24.98
N MET A 235 -5.50 -13.22 -25.38
CA MET A 235 -5.09 -14.49 -25.97
C MET A 235 -4.94 -14.34 -27.48
N ILE A 236 -3.83 -14.79 -28.02
CA ILE A 236 -3.58 -14.87 -29.44
C ILE A 236 -3.57 -16.35 -29.84
N SER A 237 -4.51 -16.75 -30.69
CA SER A 237 -4.56 -18.09 -31.29
C SER A 237 -3.68 -18.13 -32.52
N ILE A 238 -2.85 -19.16 -32.65
CA ILE A 238 -1.95 -19.37 -33.80
C ILE A 238 -2.68 -20.24 -34.84
N GLY A 239 -3.02 -19.66 -36.00
CA GLY A 239 -3.69 -20.34 -37.10
C GLY A 239 -2.75 -20.72 -38.25
N GLU A 240 -3.31 -21.28 -39.32
CA GLU A 240 -2.52 -21.63 -40.54
C GLU A 240 -1.97 -20.41 -41.29
N VAL A 241 -2.67 -19.29 -41.24
CA VAL A 241 -2.37 -18.07 -42.00
C VAL A 241 -1.81 -16.94 -41.11
N GLY A 242 -1.63 -17.16 -39.81
CA GLY A 242 -1.11 -16.15 -38.88
C GLY A 242 -1.71 -16.25 -37.49
N GLY A 243 -1.57 -15.19 -36.67
CA GLY A 243 -2.17 -15.09 -35.36
C GLY A 243 -3.54 -14.39 -35.42
N TRP A 244 -4.44 -14.81 -34.54
CA TRP A 244 -5.78 -14.25 -34.33
C TRP A 244 -5.97 -13.85 -32.89
N ARG A 245 -6.64 -12.74 -32.67
CA ARG A 245 -7.06 -12.31 -31.34
C ARG A 245 -8.56 -12.07 -31.26
N GLU A 246 -9.11 -12.10 -30.08
CA GLU A 246 -10.50 -11.71 -29.84
C GLU A 246 -10.68 -10.19 -30.05
N ALA A 247 -11.87 -9.79 -30.50
CA ALA A 247 -12.22 -8.38 -30.63
C ALA A 247 -12.53 -7.80 -29.26
N ARG A 248 -12.04 -6.57 -28.96
CA ARG A 248 -12.35 -5.85 -27.74
C ARG A 248 -13.61 -4.99 -27.91
N ALA A 249 -14.42 -4.89 -26.84
CA ALA A 249 -15.64 -4.07 -26.84
C ALA A 249 -15.36 -2.60 -27.23
N GLU A 250 -14.24 -2.05 -26.76
CA GLU A 250 -13.82 -0.67 -27.02
C GLU A 250 -13.55 -0.39 -28.52
N GLU A 251 -13.10 -1.39 -29.26
CA GLU A 251 -12.84 -1.29 -30.71
C GLU A 251 -14.13 -1.22 -31.54
N LEU A 252 -15.24 -1.70 -30.99
CA LEU A 252 -16.55 -1.75 -31.65
C LEU A 252 -17.49 -0.60 -31.28
N VAL A 253 -17.16 0.17 -30.23
CA VAL A 253 -17.99 1.29 -29.71
C VAL A 253 -18.33 2.34 -30.80
N GLN A 254 -17.48 2.53 -31.80
CA GLN A 254 -17.76 3.46 -32.90
C GLN A 254 -18.71 2.93 -33.98
N GLY A 255 -19.20 1.71 -33.84
CA GLY A 255 -20.10 1.06 -34.80
C GLY A 255 -19.47 0.74 -36.16
N ASN A 256 -18.15 0.75 -36.23
CA ASN A 256 -17.37 0.35 -37.40
C ASN A 256 -16.50 -0.86 -37.08
N VAL A 257 -16.21 -1.69 -38.08
CA VAL A 257 -15.23 -2.76 -37.97
C VAL A 257 -13.84 -2.13 -37.86
N PRO A 258 -13.06 -2.37 -36.76
CA PRO A 258 -11.78 -1.68 -36.58
C PRO A 258 -10.72 -2.10 -37.59
N LYS A 259 -10.68 -3.38 -37.97
CA LYS A 259 -9.77 -3.99 -38.97
C LYS A 259 -10.52 -5.02 -39.81
N ASP A 260 -9.86 -5.52 -40.87
CA ASP A 260 -10.41 -6.57 -41.69
C ASP A 260 -10.72 -7.81 -40.83
N ILE A 261 -11.96 -8.30 -40.94
CA ILE A 261 -12.38 -9.56 -40.31
C ILE A 261 -12.18 -10.65 -41.37
N VAL A 262 -11.41 -11.66 -41.03
CA VAL A 262 -11.05 -12.76 -41.92
C VAL A 262 -11.62 -14.06 -41.35
N ASP A 263 -12.09 -14.93 -42.22
CA ASP A 263 -12.51 -16.27 -41.82
C ASP A 263 -11.27 -17.09 -41.42
N PRO A 264 -11.21 -17.61 -40.18
CA PRO A 264 -10.05 -18.33 -39.67
C PRO A 264 -9.77 -19.65 -40.42
N ASP A 265 -10.81 -20.24 -41.04
CA ASP A 265 -10.70 -21.54 -41.74
C ASP A 265 -10.34 -21.39 -43.21
N THR A 266 -10.81 -20.32 -43.84
CA THR A 266 -10.60 -20.10 -45.31
C THR A 266 -9.56 -19.02 -45.62
N GLY A 267 -9.25 -18.14 -44.67
CA GLY A 267 -8.36 -16.98 -44.89
C GLY A 267 -8.97 -15.85 -45.70
N GLU A 268 -10.26 -15.93 -46.09
CA GLU A 268 -10.94 -14.89 -46.85
C GLU A 268 -11.40 -13.72 -45.98
N VAL A 269 -11.25 -12.48 -46.48
CA VAL A 269 -11.73 -11.27 -45.81
C VAL A 269 -13.24 -11.21 -45.85
N VAL A 270 -13.89 -11.45 -44.72
CA VAL A 270 -15.34 -11.44 -44.55
C VAL A 270 -15.88 -10.00 -44.44
N ALA A 271 -15.13 -9.13 -43.79
CA ALA A 271 -15.46 -7.71 -43.67
C ALA A 271 -14.19 -6.86 -43.62
N LYS A 272 -14.19 -5.75 -44.38
CA LYS A 272 -13.05 -4.81 -44.38
C LYS A 272 -13.14 -3.82 -43.24
N GLY A 273 -11.98 -3.45 -42.69
CA GLY A 273 -11.85 -2.40 -41.71
C GLY A 273 -12.52 -1.09 -42.15
N GLY A 274 -13.09 -0.37 -41.20
CA GLY A 274 -13.88 0.84 -41.49
C GLY A 274 -15.32 0.61 -41.95
N THR A 275 -15.72 -0.66 -42.21
CA THR A 275 -17.10 -0.99 -42.61
C THR A 275 -18.05 -0.81 -41.42
N LYS A 276 -19.18 -0.09 -41.64
CA LYS A 276 -20.20 0.04 -40.60
C LYS A 276 -20.88 -1.28 -40.28
N PHE A 277 -21.16 -1.53 -39.00
CA PHE A 277 -21.99 -2.66 -38.60
C PHE A 277 -23.39 -2.49 -39.14
N THR A 278 -23.73 -3.30 -40.15
CA THR A 278 -25.02 -3.31 -40.81
C THR A 278 -25.67 -4.67 -40.71
N LYS A 279 -27.02 -4.76 -40.88
CA LYS A 279 -27.73 -6.05 -40.94
C LYS A 279 -27.18 -7.00 -42.00
N ARG A 280 -26.59 -6.46 -43.08
CA ARG A 280 -25.94 -7.25 -44.13
C ARG A 280 -24.63 -7.87 -43.64
N LEU A 281 -23.80 -7.09 -42.94
CA LEU A 281 -22.56 -7.58 -42.36
C LEU A 281 -22.83 -8.66 -41.31
N LEU A 282 -23.81 -8.44 -40.42
CA LEU A 282 -24.25 -9.44 -39.46
C LEU A 282 -24.67 -10.75 -40.13
N LYS A 283 -25.37 -10.69 -41.25
CA LYS A 283 -25.77 -11.89 -41.97
C LYS A 283 -24.54 -12.66 -42.51
N ILE A 284 -23.51 -11.95 -42.95
CA ILE A 284 -22.24 -12.52 -43.41
C ILE A 284 -21.48 -13.15 -42.25
N LEU A 285 -21.34 -12.43 -41.13
CA LEU A 285 -20.69 -12.95 -39.92
C LEU A 285 -21.41 -14.19 -39.35
N ARG A 286 -22.73 -14.26 -39.49
CA ARG A 286 -23.53 -15.43 -39.10
C ARG A 286 -23.26 -16.64 -40.01
N SER A 287 -23.14 -16.41 -41.31
CA SER A 287 -22.86 -17.50 -42.28
C SER A 287 -21.47 -18.08 -42.09
N ALA A 288 -20.53 -17.29 -41.58
CA ALA A 288 -19.18 -17.70 -41.20
C ALA A 288 -19.06 -18.19 -39.74
N ASP A 289 -20.18 -18.37 -39.02
CA ASP A 289 -20.27 -18.77 -37.58
C ASP A 289 -19.49 -17.85 -36.62
N LEU A 290 -19.19 -16.63 -37.06
CA LEU A 290 -18.44 -15.62 -36.31
C LEU A 290 -19.32 -14.71 -35.41
N ALA A 291 -20.66 -14.83 -35.47
CA ALA A 291 -21.60 -14.06 -34.67
C ALA A 291 -22.80 -14.90 -34.24
N ARG A 292 -23.21 -14.75 -33.00
CA ARG A 292 -24.47 -15.31 -32.52
C ARG A 292 -25.64 -14.46 -33.02
N PRO A 293 -26.67 -15.06 -33.60
CA PRO A 293 -27.77 -14.31 -34.21
C PRO A 293 -28.67 -13.62 -33.24
N ARG A 294 -28.96 -14.22 -32.08
CA ARG A 294 -29.88 -13.72 -31.05
C ARG A 294 -29.65 -14.46 -29.76
N ILE A 295 -29.77 -13.74 -28.65
CA ILE A 295 -29.80 -14.32 -27.32
C ILE A 295 -31.22 -14.18 -26.79
N PRO A 296 -31.99 -15.28 -26.63
CA PRO A 296 -33.34 -15.22 -26.10
C PRO A 296 -33.28 -14.99 -24.58
N PHE A 297 -33.82 -13.86 -24.12
CA PHE A 297 -34.01 -13.57 -22.70
C PHE A 297 -35.36 -14.20 -22.24
N ARG A 298 -35.39 -15.49 -22.03
CA ARG A 298 -36.58 -16.14 -21.44
C ARG A 298 -36.56 -15.96 -19.92
N LYS A 299 -37.71 -15.62 -19.34
CA LYS A 299 -37.95 -15.43 -17.90
C LYS A 299 -37.48 -16.55 -16.95
N ARG A 300 -36.95 -17.67 -17.45
CA ARG A 300 -36.61 -18.85 -16.67
C ARG A 300 -35.24 -19.49 -16.92
N VAL A 301 -34.39 -18.89 -17.73
CA VAL A 301 -33.01 -19.35 -17.88
C VAL A 301 -32.11 -18.27 -17.33
N PRO A 302 -31.38 -18.51 -16.22
CA PRO A 302 -30.32 -17.64 -15.83
C PRO A 302 -29.28 -17.73 -16.95
N VAL A 303 -29.16 -16.69 -17.76
CA VAL A 303 -27.97 -16.50 -18.59
C VAL A 303 -26.92 -16.08 -17.55
N ASP A 304 -26.01 -16.97 -17.27
CA ASP A 304 -24.85 -16.71 -16.45
C ASP A 304 -23.95 -15.74 -17.23
N ILE A 305 -24.23 -14.45 -17.10
CA ILE A 305 -23.40 -13.39 -17.64
C ILE A 305 -22.42 -13.01 -16.54
N GLU A 306 -21.55 -13.93 -16.14
CA GLU A 306 -20.40 -13.59 -15.31
C GLU A 306 -19.45 -12.60 -16.04
N ASN A 307 -19.56 -12.50 -17.37
CA ASN A 307 -18.74 -11.64 -18.23
C ASN A 307 -19.61 -10.89 -19.26
N GLY A 308 -20.53 -10.03 -18.81
CA GLY A 308 -21.36 -9.19 -19.70
C GLY A 308 -20.59 -8.29 -20.66
N GLU A 309 -19.30 -8.03 -20.39
CA GLU A 309 -18.40 -7.27 -21.26
C GLU A 309 -18.03 -7.98 -22.58
N GLU A 310 -18.33 -9.26 -22.69
CA GLU A 310 -18.03 -10.06 -23.88
C GLU A 310 -19.13 -10.01 -24.95
N LEU A 311 -20.29 -9.47 -24.61
CA LEU A 311 -21.42 -9.33 -25.51
C LEU A 311 -21.59 -7.87 -25.94
N PHE A 312 -21.72 -7.64 -27.27
CA PHE A 312 -21.86 -6.32 -27.86
C PHE A 312 -23.22 -6.17 -28.54
N ILE A 313 -23.99 -5.16 -28.16
CA ILE A 313 -25.34 -4.89 -28.68
C ILE A 313 -25.24 -4.35 -30.09
N VAL A 314 -25.87 -5.01 -31.03
CA VAL A 314 -25.80 -4.70 -32.47
C VAL A 314 -27.00 -3.90 -32.99
N ASP A 315 -28.19 -4.18 -32.46
CA ASP A 315 -29.43 -3.45 -32.79
C ASP A 315 -29.94 -2.73 -31.54
N ASP A 316 -30.57 -1.56 -31.70
CA ASP A 316 -31.17 -0.84 -30.60
C ASP A 316 -32.16 -1.72 -29.82
N VAL A 317 -32.04 -1.74 -28.51
CA VAL A 317 -32.93 -2.47 -27.61
C VAL A 317 -34.09 -1.56 -27.27
N LEU A 318 -35.30 -1.96 -27.66
CA LEU A 318 -36.52 -1.19 -27.46
C LEU A 318 -37.31 -1.70 -26.27
N ASP A 319 -37.94 -0.81 -25.54
CA ASP A 319 -38.95 -1.15 -24.51
C ASP A 319 -40.19 -1.71 -25.22
N PRO A 320 -40.64 -2.95 -24.90
CA PRO A 320 -41.76 -3.57 -25.56
C PRO A 320 -43.11 -2.87 -25.31
N GLU A 321 -43.22 -2.03 -24.28
CA GLU A 321 -44.44 -1.28 -23.94
C GLU A 321 -44.48 0.11 -24.54
N THR A 322 -43.34 0.80 -24.67
CA THR A 322 -43.27 2.20 -25.08
C THR A 322 -42.62 2.42 -26.43
N ASP A 323 -42.00 1.41 -27.04
CA ASP A 323 -41.18 1.52 -28.25
C ASP A 323 -39.99 2.51 -28.14
N GLU A 324 -39.65 2.96 -26.92
CA GLU A 324 -38.49 3.82 -26.70
C GLU A 324 -37.20 2.98 -26.64
N VAL A 325 -36.09 3.60 -27.09
CA VAL A 325 -34.77 2.96 -27.09
C VAL A 325 -34.24 2.91 -25.65
N LEU A 326 -34.20 1.72 -25.06
CA LEU A 326 -33.60 1.47 -23.76
C LEU A 326 -32.07 1.54 -23.83
N PHE A 327 -31.51 0.84 -24.80
CA PHE A 327 -30.05 0.84 -25.03
C PHE A 327 -29.76 0.94 -26.51
N ALA A 328 -28.86 1.88 -26.86
CA ALA A 328 -28.47 2.08 -28.25
C ALA A 328 -27.49 0.99 -28.72
N LYS A 329 -27.56 0.66 -29.99
CA LYS A 329 -26.55 -0.18 -30.64
C LYS A 329 -25.14 0.40 -30.48
N GLY A 330 -24.14 -0.46 -30.39
CA GLY A 330 -22.75 -0.05 -30.26
C GLY A 330 -22.28 0.01 -28.81
N GLN A 331 -22.98 -0.62 -27.88
CA GLN A 331 -22.59 -0.69 -26.46
C GLN A 331 -22.29 -2.15 -26.07
N ALA A 332 -21.34 -2.33 -25.13
CA ALA A 332 -21.17 -3.61 -24.45
C ALA A 332 -22.33 -3.85 -23.49
N LEU A 333 -22.80 -5.08 -23.41
CA LEU A 333 -23.88 -5.45 -22.49
C LEU A 333 -23.30 -5.62 -21.09
N THR A 334 -23.68 -4.72 -20.17
CA THR A 334 -23.31 -4.79 -18.76
C THR A 334 -24.32 -5.58 -17.94
N ASN A 335 -23.92 -6.06 -16.74
CA ASN A 335 -24.81 -6.77 -15.83
C ASN A 335 -26.00 -5.90 -15.41
N GLU A 336 -25.79 -4.59 -15.21
CA GLU A 336 -26.87 -3.63 -14.89
C GLU A 336 -27.87 -3.49 -16.05
N GLN A 337 -27.38 -3.39 -17.26
CA GLN A 337 -28.23 -3.34 -18.46
C GLN A 337 -29.00 -4.64 -18.66
N HIS A 338 -28.39 -5.77 -18.36
CA HIS A 338 -29.06 -7.07 -18.40
C HIS A 338 -30.25 -7.17 -17.43
N GLU A 339 -30.10 -6.70 -16.20
CA GLU A 339 -31.19 -6.68 -15.24
C GLU A 339 -32.33 -5.75 -15.68
N ILE A 340 -32.03 -4.58 -16.25
CA ILE A 340 -33.02 -3.65 -16.79
C ILE A 340 -33.79 -4.28 -17.96
N ILE A 341 -33.07 -4.95 -18.89
CA ILE A 341 -33.69 -5.65 -20.02
C ILE A 341 -34.65 -6.74 -19.54
N LYS A 342 -34.28 -7.44 -18.48
CA LYS A 342 -35.06 -8.49 -17.86
C LYS A 342 -36.30 -7.95 -17.13
N GLU A 343 -36.17 -6.85 -16.39
CA GLU A 343 -37.29 -6.18 -15.72
C GLU A 343 -38.32 -5.63 -16.73
N LYS A 344 -37.84 -5.09 -17.85
CA LYS A 344 -38.68 -4.55 -18.92
C LYS A 344 -39.31 -5.62 -19.81
N GLY A 345 -38.97 -6.88 -19.61
CA GLY A 345 -39.57 -8.01 -20.31
C GLY A 345 -39.23 -8.08 -21.80
N VAL A 346 -38.07 -7.62 -22.20
CA VAL A 346 -37.56 -7.74 -23.58
C VAL A 346 -37.24 -9.22 -23.84
N ASP A 347 -37.89 -9.81 -24.83
CA ASP A 347 -37.80 -11.25 -25.12
C ASP A 347 -36.54 -11.63 -25.89
N GLU A 348 -35.98 -10.75 -26.71
CA GLU A 348 -34.84 -11.00 -27.58
C GLU A 348 -33.99 -9.78 -27.81
N ILE A 349 -32.67 -9.94 -27.72
CA ILE A 349 -31.69 -8.92 -28.16
C ILE A 349 -30.73 -9.52 -29.18
N VAL A 350 -30.16 -8.68 -30.04
CA VAL A 350 -29.16 -9.09 -31.01
C VAL A 350 -27.81 -8.65 -30.52
N CYS A 351 -26.94 -9.60 -30.23
CA CYS A 351 -25.57 -9.36 -29.75
C CYS A 351 -24.55 -10.12 -30.59
N ILE A 352 -23.31 -9.60 -30.59
CA ILE A 352 -22.11 -10.31 -31.05
C ILE A 352 -21.38 -10.81 -29.82
N ASP A 353 -21.00 -12.08 -29.84
CA ASP A 353 -20.08 -12.68 -28.86
C ASP A 353 -18.65 -12.31 -29.31
N LEU A 354 -17.98 -11.46 -28.53
CA LEU A 354 -16.64 -10.97 -28.86
C LEU A 354 -15.59 -12.10 -28.87
N LYS A 355 -15.77 -13.14 -28.07
CA LYS A 355 -14.92 -14.34 -28.07
C LYS A 355 -14.91 -15.09 -29.41
N ARG A 356 -15.96 -14.93 -30.20
CA ARG A 356 -16.06 -15.57 -31.54
C ARG A 356 -15.64 -14.67 -32.66
N LEU A 357 -15.47 -13.36 -32.41
CA LEU A 357 -15.00 -12.42 -33.42
C LEU A 357 -13.48 -12.37 -33.40
N ARG A 358 -12.87 -13.07 -34.36
CA ARG A 358 -11.40 -13.13 -34.50
C ARG A 358 -10.90 -12.04 -35.42
N ILE A 359 -9.92 -11.28 -34.97
CA ILE A 359 -9.25 -10.22 -35.71
C ILE A 359 -7.82 -10.69 -36.02
N PRO A 360 -7.35 -10.62 -37.28
CA PRO A 360 -5.99 -10.99 -37.62
C PRO A 360 -4.99 -10.05 -36.95
N VAL A 361 -3.93 -10.61 -36.41
CA VAL A 361 -2.80 -9.87 -35.85
C VAL A 361 -1.81 -9.64 -36.99
N ASP A 362 -1.72 -8.42 -37.52
CA ASP A 362 -0.79 -8.06 -38.58
C ASP A 362 0.63 -7.80 -38.03
N HIS A 363 1.57 -7.51 -38.95
CA HIS A 363 2.98 -7.28 -38.62
C HIS A 363 3.20 -6.15 -37.59
N GLU A 364 2.41 -5.08 -37.69
CA GLU A 364 2.56 -3.92 -36.80
C GLU A 364 2.02 -4.26 -35.39
N ASP A 365 0.92 -4.99 -35.33
CA ASP A 365 0.33 -5.46 -34.09
C ASP A 365 1.24 -6.46 -33.36
N ILE A 366 1.86 -7.39 -34.10
CA ILE A 366 2.77 -8.39 -33.52
C ILE A 366 3.95 -7.72 -32.82
N GLY A 367 4.56 -6.71 -33.43
CA GLY A 367 5.69 -5.99 -32.87
C GLY A 367 5.37 -5.25 -31.57
N SER A 368 4.09 -4.99 -31.27
CA SER A 368 3.63 -4.35 -30.04
C SER A 368 3.19 -5.34 -28.94
N ARG A 369 3.14 -6.65 -29.24
CA ARG A 369 2.72 -7.69 -28.30
C ARG A 369 3.89 -8.25 -27.52
N VAL A 370 3.68 -8.47 -26.24
CA VAL A 370 4.68 -8.98 -25.29
C VAL A 370 4.12 -10.21 -24.61
N ILE A 371 4.89 -11.27 -24.59
CA ILE A 371 4.51 -12.55 -23.97
C ILE A 371 4.48 -12.40 -22.45
N VAL A 372 3.45 -12.94 -21.78
CA VAL A 372 3.27 -12.80 -20.34
C VAL A 372 4.17 -13.76 -19.56
N GLU A 373 4.28 -15.01 -20.00
CA GLU A 373 5.01 -16.07 -19.29
C GLU A 373 5.94 -16.85 -20.24
N ASP A 374 6.90 -17.57 -19.64
CA ASP A 374 7.83 -18.39 -20.39
C ASP A 374 7.07 -19.46 -21.19
N LEU A 375 7.31 -19.54 -22.48
CA LEU A 375 6.77 -20.59 -23.34
C LEU A 375 7.74 -21.74 -23.42
N ILE A 376 7.29 -22.89 -22.95
CA ILE A 376 8.09 -24.11 -22.79
C ILE A 376 7.69 -25.10 -23.90
N ASP A 377 8.67 -25.71 -24.54
CA ASP A 377 8.45 -26.80 -25.48
C ASP A 377 7.85 -28.01 -24.75
N PRO A 378 6.64 -28.46 -25.13
CA PRO A 378 5.94 -29.55 -24.45
C PRO A 378 6.68 -30.90 -24.57
N GLU A 379 7.57 -31.07 -25.56
CA GLU A 379 8.31 -32.32 -25.78
C GLU A 379 9.67 -32.33 -25.04
N THR A 380 10.41 -31.22 -25.09
CA THR A 380 11.77 -31.15 -24.54
C THR A 380 11.84 -30.51 -23.16
N GLY A 381 10.84 -29.73 -22.76
CA GLY A 381 10.85 -28.94 -21.53
C GLY A 381 11.79 -27.72 -21.58
N GLU A 382 12.34 -27.39 -22.74
CA GLU A 382 13.20 -26.22 -22.93
C GLU A 382 12.35 -24.96 -23.11
N VAL A 383 12.84 -23.81 -22.60
CA VAL A 383 12.21 -22.51 -22.80
C VAL A 383 12.44 -22.06 -24.23
N ILE A 384 11.37 -21.95 -25.02
CA ILE A 384 11.43 -21.44 -26.41
C ILE A 384 11.58 -19.91 -26.37
N ILE A 385 10.83 -19.25 -25.51
CA ILE A 385 10.83 -17.80 -25.33
C ILE A 385 10.60 -17.51 -23.85
N GLU A 386 11.38 -16.60 -23.31
CA GLU A 386 11.19 -16.07 -21.97
C GLU A 386 10.02 -15.09 -21.91
N GLY A 387 9.30 -15.07 -20.79
CA GLY A 387 8.27 -14.08 -20.52
C GLY A 387 8.80 -12.64 -20.60
N ASN A 388 7.91 -11.69 -20.87
CA ASN A 388 8.24 -10.27 -21.04
C ASN A 388 9.07 -9.94 -22.30
N GLN A 389 9.21 -10.87 -23.24
CA GLN A 389 9.81 -10.62 -24.55
C GLN A 389 8.76 -10.23 -25.60
N THR A 390 9.19 -9.43 -26.57
CA THR A 390 8.32 -8.97 -27.65
C THR A 390 8.11 -10.10 -28.64
N LEU A 391 6.87 -10.30 -29.07
CA LEU A 391 6.51 -11.28 -30.08
C LEU A 391 7.04 -10.88 -31.47
N SER A 392 7.56 -11.84 -32.24
CA SER A 392 7.95 -11.65 -33.62
C SER A 392 7.29 -12.69 -34.51
N LEU A 393 7.26 -12.47 -35.81
CA LEU A 393 6.72 -13.46 -36.76
C LEU A 393 7.52 -14.75 -36.76
N GLU A 394 8.85 -14.64 -36.67
CA GLU A 394 9.73 -15.81 -36.61
C GLU A 394 9.38 -16.67 -35.40
N THR A 395 9.07 -15.99 -34.27
CA THR A 395 8.63 -16.62 -33.04
C THR A 395 7.30 -17.34 -33.19
N ILE A 396 6.31 -16.71 -33.87
CA ILE A 396 5.02 -17.34 -34.10
C ILE A 396 5.19 -18.61 -34.96
N GLN A 397 6.07 -18.58 -35.98
CA GLN A 397 6.36 -19.76 -36.80
C GLN A 397 6.99 -20.87 -35.95
N ALA A 398 7.98 -20.54 -35.11
CA ALA A 398 8.63 -21.51 -34.23
C ALA A 398 7.63 -22.13 -33.25
N LEU A 399 6.73 -21.35 -32.68
CA LEU A 399 5.70 -21.81 -31.76
C LEU A 399 4.68 -22.73 -32.46
N LYS A 400 4.34 -22.42 -33.73
CA LYS A 400 3.46 -23.25 -34.55
C LYS A 400 4.09 -24.61 -34.83
N GLU A 401 5.37 -24.64 -35.22
CA GLU A 401 6.12 -25.89 -35.43
C GLU A 401 6.16 -26.79 -34.20
N LYS A 402 6.13 -26.18 -32.99
CA LYS A 402 6.11 -26.87 -31.71
C LYS A 402 4.70 -27.21 -31.21
N GLY A 403 3.66 -26.93 -32.00
CA GLY A 403 2.27 -27.28 -31.69
C GLY A 403 1.61 -26.42 -30.62
N ILE A 404 2.16 -25.23 -30.30
CA ILE A 404 1.55 -24.28 -29.37
C ILE A 404 0.45 -23.54 -30.14
N ALA A 405 -0.80 -23.71 -29.68
CA ALA A 405 -1.97 -23.17 -30.37
C ALA A 405 -2.37 -21.77 -29.86
N GLU A 406 -2.08 -21.44 -28.61
CA GLU A 406 -2.50 -20.18 -27.98
C GLU A 406 -1.39 -19.58 -27.13
N ILE A 407 -1.31 -18.25 -27.12
CA ILE A 407 -0.34 -17.47 -26.34
C ILE A 407 -1.03 -16.31 -25.65
N GLU A 408 -0.70 -16.08 -24.36
CA GLU A 408 -1.14 -14.91 -23.63
C GLU A 408 -0.15 -13.76 -23.83
N CYS A 409 -0.66 -12.63 -24.32
CA CYS A 409 0.13 -11.45 -24.60
C CYS A 409 -0.38 -10.22 -23.86
N LEU A 410 0.53 -9.28 -23.52
CA LEU A 410 0.19 -7.98 -22.98
C LEU A 410 -0.31 -7.05 -24.08
N VAL A 411 -1.30 -6.23 -23.74
CA VAL A 411 -1.83 -5.15 -24.57
C VAL A 411 -1.14 -3.86 -24.17
N LEU A 412 -0.25 -3.35 -25.02
CA LEU A 412 0.54 -2.14 -24.76
C LEU A 412 0.15 -0.94 -25.63
N ASP A 413 -0.78 -1.11 -26.56
CA ASP A 413 -1.18 -0.14 -27.58
C ASP A 413 -2.28 0.85 -27.12
N GLY A 414 -2.65 0.83 -25.83
CA GLY A 414 -3.64 1.76 -25.26
C GLY A 414 -3.08 3.12 -24.87
N GLN A 415 -3.88 4.19 -25.03
CA GLN A 415 -3.54 5.50 -24.47
C GLN A 415 -3.44 5.39 -22.94
N GLY A 416 -2.30 5.85 -22.39
CA GLY A 416 -2.06 5.85 -20.93
C GLY A 416 -1.43 4.58 -20.37
N VAL A 417 -1.15 3.57 -21.17
CA VAL A 417 -0.42 2.37 -20.74
C VAL A 417 1.07 2.69 -20.67
N SER A 418 1.63 2.70 -19.46
CA SER A 418 3.06 2.97 -19.24
C SER A 418 3.86 1.67 -19.32
N PRO A 419 4.91 1.57 -20.14
CA PRO A 419 5.76 0.38 -20.22
C PRO A 419 6.72 0.22 -19.02
N SER A 420 6.71 1.15 -18.08
CA SER A 420 7.71 1.27 -17.02
C SER A 420 7.91 0.02 -16.17
N ILE A 421 6.83 -0.68 -15.79
CA ILE A 421 6.94 -1.93 -14.99
C ILE A 421 7.60 -3.03 -15.82
N ARG A 422 7.18 -3.19 -17.07
CA ARG A 422 7.77 -4.14 -18.01
C ARG A 422 9.26 -3.90 -18.20
N GLU A 423 9.64 -2.66 -18.48
CA GLU A 423 11.05 -2.26 -18.67
C GLU A 423 11.86 -2.44 -17.39
N THR A 424 11.25 -2.17 -16.23
CA THR A 424 11.90 -2.41 -14.93
C THR A 424 12.13 -3.92 -14.69
N LEU A 425 11.19 -4.78 -15.10
CA LEU A 425 11.34 -6.23 -15.02
C LEU A 425 12.47 -6.75 -15.93
N LEU A 426 12.72 -6.14 -17.09
CA LEU A 426 13.83 -6.51 -17.98
C LEU A 426 15.21 -6.18 -17.38
N VAL A 427 15.30 -5.14 -16.59
CA VAL A 427 16.55 -4.76 -15.88
C VAL A 427 16.77 -5.56 -14.60
N ASP A 428 15.70 -6.13 -14.05
CA ASP A 428 15.72 -6.91 -12.81
C ASP A 428 16.32 -8.30 -13.05
N LYS A 429 17.40 -8.61 -12.34
CA LYS A 429 18.14 -9.87 -12.44
C LYS A 429 17.64 -10.97 -11.50
N VAL A 430 16.68 -10.65 -10.65
CA VAL A 430 16.14 -11.56 -9.64
C VAL A 430 14.92 -12.28 -10.20
N ASN A 431 14.91 -13.61 -10.16
CA ASN A 431 13.83 -14.40 -10.75
C ASN A 431 12.82 -14.93 -9.71
N ALA A 432 13.30 -15.30 -8.52
CA ALA A 432 12.48 -15.95 -7.51
C ALA A 432 12.13 -15.01 -6.33
N PRO A 433 10.93 -15.16 -5.71
CA PRO A 433 10.54 -14.39 -4.53
C PRO A 433 11.52 -14.48 -3.36
N ASP A 434 12.03 -15.69 -3.07
CA ASP A 434 12.97 -15.91 -1.97
C ASP A 434 14.32 -15.21 -2.22
N GLU A 435 14.77 -15.22 -3.48
CA GLU A 435 15.97 -14.50 -3.89
C GLU A 435 15.79 -12.98 -3.74
N ALA A 436 14.59 -12.47 -4.04
CA ALA A 436 14.25 -11.06 -3.86
C ALA A 436 14.34 -10.63 -2.40
N VAL A 437 13.82 -11.44 -1.48
CA VAL A 437 13.91 -11.20 -0.03
C VAL A 437 15.36 -11.16 0.43
N LEU A 438 16.20 -12.09 -0.04
CA LEU A 438 17.64 -12.14 0.25
C LEU A 438 18.37 -10.91 -0.29
N ASP A 439 18.04 -10.46 -1.51
CA ASP A 439 18.66 -9.27 -2.12
C ASP A 439 18.30 -8.00 -1.35
N ILE A 440 17.05 -7.85 -0.92
CA ILE A 440 16.61 -6.74 -0.06
C ILE A 440 17.39 -6.77 1.27
N TYR A 441 17.52 -7.95 1.90
CA TYR A 441 18.26 -8.07 3.14
C TYR A 441 19.73 -7.66 2.99
N ARG A 442 20.43 -8.12 1.93
CA ARG A 442 21.82 -7.73 1.64
C ARG A 442 21.97 -6.23 1.45
N LYS A 443 21.01 -5.57 0.77
CA LYS A 443 21.03 -4.12 0.57
C LYS A 443 20.77 -3.34 1.86
N MET A 444 19.95 -3.90 2.75
CA MET A 444 19.63 -3.26 4.04
C MET A 444 20.68 -3.54 5.11
N ARG A 445 21.33 -4.70 5.09
CA ARG A 445 22.34 -5.13 6.06
C ARG A 445 23.56 -5.78 5.39
N PRO A 446 24.42 -4.98 4.73
CA PRO A 446 25.52 -5.50 3.93
C PRO A 446 26.59 -6.25 4.75
N SER A 447 26.69 -5.99 6.05
CA SER A 447 27.68 -6.61 6.93
C SER A 447 27.22 -7.93 7.57
N SER A 448 25.97 -8.35 7.35
CA SER A 448 25.40 -9.54 8.00
C SER A 448 25.12 -10.62 6.95
N PRO A 449 25.62 -11.85 7.10
CA PRO A 449 25.34 -12.93 6.16
C PRO A 449 23.84 -13.27 6.20
N PRO A 450 23.16 -13.34 5.03
CA PRO A 450 21.75 -13.66 4.99
C PRO A 450 21.52 -15.17 5.11
N THR A 451 20.67 -15.58 6.06
CA THR A 451 19.99 -16.88 6.01
C THR A 451 18.57 -16.65 5.54
N PRO A 452 17.95 -17.58 4.80
CA PRO A 452 16.58 -17.38 4.26
C PRO A 452 15.56 -17.03 5.34
N GLU A 453 15.58 -17.71 6.47
CA GLU A 453 14.66 -17.50 7.59
C GLU A 453 14.82 -16.11 8.24
N VAL A 454 16.07 -15.69 8.46
CA VAL A 454 16.37 -14.37 9.04
C VAL A 454 15.99 -13.27 8.07
N ALA A 455 16.22 -13.46 6.78
CA ALA A 455 15.84 -12.50 5.75
C ALA A 455 14.31 -12.36 5.63
N ALA A 456 13.58 -13.48 5.65
CA ALA A 456 12.11 -13.49 5.62
C ALA A 456 11.50 -12.80 6.85
N THR A 457 11.99 -13.13 8.05
CA THR A 457 11.57 -12.49 9.30
C THR A 457 11.89 -10.98 9.29
N PHE A 458 13.06 -10.60 8.81
CA PHE A 458 13.45 -9.20 8.70
C PHE A 458 12.53 -8.44 7.74
N PHE A 459 12.26 -9.00 6.55
CA PHE A 459 11.37 -8.40 5.55
C PHE A 459 9.95 -8.25 6.08
N HIS A 460 9.40 -9.27 6.73
CA HIS A 460 8.09 -9.21 7.38
C HIS A 460 8.03 -8.10 8.43
N ASN A 461 9.06 -7.96 9.26
CA ASN A 461 9.13 -6.95 10.31
C ASN A 461 9.26 -5.51 9.77
N LEU A 462 9.69 -5.31 8.52
CA LEU A 462 9.78 -3.96 7.93
C LEU A 462 8.41 -3.30 7.76
N PHE A 463 7.37 -4.07 7.37
CA PHE A 463 6.08 -3.51 6.92
C PHE A 463 4.85 -4.19 7.51
N PHE A 464 4.94 -5.46 7.93
CA PHE A 464 3.80 -6.33 8.22
C PHE A 464 3.68 -6.73 9.70
N ASN A 465 4.59 -6.29 10.55
CA ASN A 465 4.56 -6.55 11.98
C ASN A 465 4.16 -5.27 12.73
N PHE A 466 3.08 -5.35 13.51
CA PHE A 466 2.56 -4.23 14.30
C PHE A 466 3.57 -3.69 15.34
N ASP A 467 4.44 -4.54 15.87
CA ASP A 467 5.45 -4.11 16.86
C ASP A 467 6.49 -3.16 16.27
N THR A 468 6.76 -3.28 14.98
CA THR A 468 7.81 -2.52 14.28
C THR A 468 7.27 -1.49 13.30
N TYR A 469 6.02 -1.65 12.83
CA TYR A 469 5.40 -0.78 11.83
C TYR A 469 4.00 -0.35 12.25
N ASP A 470 3.71 0.94 12.18
CA ASP A 470 2.42 1.52 12.53
C ASP A 470 2.10 2.74 11.65
N LEU A 471 1.03 2.64 10.85
CA LEU A 471 0.48 3.76 10.08
C LEU A 471 -0.31 4.75 10.94
N SER A 472 -0.78 4.34 12.10
CA SER A 472 -1.86 4.98 12.85
C SER A 472 -3.22 4.94 12.12
N LYS A 473 -4.31 5.21 12.86
CA LYS A 473 -5.65 5.35 12.28
C LYS A 473 -5.72 6.48 11.24
N VAL A 474 -5.02 7.57 11.48
CA VAL A 474 -4.97 8.73 10.56
C VAL A 474 -4.22 8.38 9.26
N GLY A 475 -3.08 7.68 9.37
CA GLY A 475 -2.33 7.22 8.21
C GLY A 475 -3.13 6.25 7.35
N ARG A 476 -3.83 5.28 7.98
CA ARG A 476 -4.72 4.35 7.28
C ARG A 476 -5.87 5.07 6.59
N LEU A 477 -6.54 6.02 7.29
CA LEU A 477 -7.61 6.83 6.70
C LEU A 477 -7.13 7.60 5.46
N LYS A 478 -5.98 8.27 5.54
CA LYS A 478 -5.41 9.01 4.41
C LYS A 478 -5.03 8.09 3.25
N LEU A 479 -4.46 6.92 3.54
CA LEU A 479 -4.12 5.92 2.54
C LEU A 479 -5.37 5.42 1.82
N ASN A 480 -6.41 5.05 2.58
CA ASN A 480 -7.69 4.61 2.03
C ASN A 480 -8.32 5.69 1.14
N TYR A 481 -8.39 6.93 1.62
CA TYR A 481 -8.96 8.04 0.84
C TYR A 481 -8.17 8.30 -0.44
N ARG A 482 -6.84 8.29 -0.37
CA ARG A 482 -5.98 8.61 -1.52
C ARG A 482 -6.01 7.54 -2.61
N LEU A 483 -6.14 6.28 -2.22
CA LEU A 483 -6.11 5.12 -3.11
C LEU A 483 -7.49 4.47 -3.33
N ASN A 484 -8.55 5.11 -2.83
CA ASN A 484 -9.92 4.58 -2.89
C ASN A 484 -10.05 3.15 -2.36
N LEU A 485 -9.44 2.88 -1.18
CA LEU A 485 -9.47 1.58 -0.53
C LEU A 485 -10.50 1.56 0.59
N ASP A 486 -11.14 0.41 0.80
CA ASP A 486 -12.06 0.17 1.92
C ASP A 486 -11.42 -0.80 2.93
N VAL A 487 -10.47 -0.29 3.71
CA VAL A 487 -9.76 -1.08 4.73
C VAL A 487 -10.11 -0.54 6.11
N PRO A 488 -10.41 -1.40 7.10
CA PRO A 488 -10.71 -0.98 8.46
C PRO A 488 -9.59 -0.12 9.06
N LEU A 489 -9.96 0.97 9.76
CA LEU A 489 -9.00 1.93 10.34
C LEU A 489 -8.12 1.32 11.43
N ASP A 490 -8.54 0.21 12.03
CA ASP A 490 -7.76 -0.52 13.02
C ASP A 490 -6.66 -1.39 12.39
N HIS A 491 -6.70 -1.61 11.06
CA HIS A 491 -5.62 -2.25 10.33
C HIS A 491 -4.47 -1.26 10.07
N ARG A 492 -3.56 -1.16 11.02
CA ARG A 492 -2.53 -0.12 11.10
C ARG A 492 -1.16 -0.51 10.51
N ILE A 493 -1.05 -1.71 9.95
CA ILE A 493 0.13 -2.19 9.20
C ILE A 493 -0.13 -2.09 7.69
N LEU A 494 0.92 -2.13 6.87
CA LEU A 494 0.75 -2.22 5.42
C LEU A 494 0.21 -3.59 5.02
N ARG A 495 -0.49 -3.63 3.88
CA ARG A 495 -0.85 -4.85 3.16
C ARG A 495 -0.09 -4.88 1.85
N LYS A 496 -0.01 -6.04 1.23
CA LYS A 496 0.60 -6.20 -0.11
C LYS A 496 -0.14 -5.37 -1.14
N GLU A 497 -1.48 -5.39 -1.10
CA GLU A 497 -2.37 -4.64 -1.98
C GLU A 497 -2.19 -3.13 -1.85
N ASP A 498 -1.89 -2.62 -0.66
CA ASP A 498 -1.61 -1.19 -0.46
C ASP A 498 -0.38 -0.75 -1.26
N ILE A 499 0.65 -1.59 -1.30
CA ILE A 499 1.89 -1.31 -2.04
C ILE A 499 1.64 -1.32 -3.55
N PHE A 500 0.88 -2.31 -4.05
CA PHE A 500 0.47 -2.38 -5.46
C PHE A 500 -0.36 -1.16 -5.86
N ALA A 501 -1.36 -0.79 -5.06
CA ALA A 501 -2.20 0.38 -5.31
C ALA A 501 -1.40 1.70 -5.34
N VAL A 502 -0.36 1.83 -4.50
CA VAL A 502 0.54 3.01 -4.55
C VAL A 502 1.32 3.04 -5.86
N VAL A 503 1.83 1.91 -6.33
CA VAL A 503 2.57 1.83 -7.60
C VAL A 503 1.65 2.12 -8.78
N GLU A 504 0.44 1.56 -8.80
CA GLU A 504 -0.58 1.82 -9.82
C GLU A 504 -0.95 3.29 -9.90
N GLU A 505 -1.26 3.93 -8.74
CA GLU A 505 -1.58 5.34 -8.68
C GLU A 505 -0.40 6.22 -9.14
N LEU A 506 0.84 5.85 -8.80
CA LEU A 506 2.04 6.56 -9.25
C LEU A 506 2.19 6.51 -10.78
N ILE A 507 1.95 5.35 -11.39
CA ILE A 507 1.95 5.18 -12.85
C ILE A 507 0.84 6.02 -13.48
N ARG A 508 -0.37 5.98 -12.92
CA ARG A 508 -1.51 6.77 -13.39
C ARG A 508 -1.24 8.27 -13.34
N LEU A 509 -0.68 8.78 -12.23
CA LEU A 509 -0.35 10.21 -12.08
C LEU A 509 0.71 10.67 -13.08
N LYS A 510 1.69 9.81 -13.38
CA LYS A 510 2.70 10.07 -14.40
C LYS A 510 2.07 10.16 -15.79
N SER A 511 1.14 9.28 -16.14
CA SER A 511 0.50 9.27 -17.46
C SER A 511 -0.41 10.48 -17.69
N VAL A 512 -1.02 11.03 -16.63
CA VAL A 512 -1.92 12.22 -16.69
C VAL A 512 -1.15 13.53 -16.45
N GLU A 513 0.15 13.48 -16.16
CA GLU A 513 0.99 14.64 -15.81
C GLU A 513 0.39 15.48 -14.66
N SER A 514 -0.06 14.81 -13.60
CA SER A 514 -0.68 15.46 -12.45
C SER A 514 0.30 16.33 -11.66
N ALA A 515 -0.20 17.40 -11.05
CA ALA A 515 0.61 18.34 -10.26
C ALA A 515 1.19 17.75 -8.96
N GLY A 516 0.76 16.57 -8.54
CA GLY A 516 1.17 15.99 -7.25
C GLY A 516 0.43 16.55 -6.04
N ASP A 517 0.81 16.07 -4.85
CA ASP A 517 0.21 16.49 -3.59
C ASP A 517 0.92 17.74 -3.04
N ASP A 518 0.17 18.69 -2.49
CA ASP A 518 0.75 19.84 -1.81
C ASP A 518 1.31 19.43 -0.43
N ILE A 519 2.63 19.29 -0.37
CA ILE A 519 3.35 18.85 0.83
C ILE A 519 3.34 19.91 1.93
N ASP A 520 3.27 21.18 1.58
CA ASP A 520 3.32 22.31 2.51
C ASP A 520 1.94 22.63 3.11
N ASN A 521 0.88 22.07 2.57
CA ASN A 521 -0.45 22.20 3.13
C ASN A 521 -0.49 21.64 4.57
N LEU A 522 -1.03 22.40 5.51
CA LEU A 522 -1.14 22.01 6.92
C LEU A 522 -1.98 20.74 7.14
N GLY A 523 -2.89 20.41 6.22
CA GLY A 523 -3.60 19.14 6.21
C GLY A 523 -2.69 17.91 5.99
N ASN A 524 -1.53 18.11 5.35
CA ASN A 524 -0.52 17.09 5.08
C ASN A 524 0.66 17.13 6.05
N ARG A 525 0.64 18.07 7.00
CA ARG A 525 1.64 18.20 8.04
C ARG A 525 1.01 17.98 9.41
N ARG A 526 1.72 17.26 10.27
CA ARG A 526 1.29 16.92 11.62
C ARG A 526 2.21 17.57 12.64
N VAL A 527 1.65 18.02 13.77
CA VAL A 527 2.41 18.53 14.90
C VAL A 527 2.75 17.36 15.83
N ARG A 528 4.01 17.16 16.10
CA ARG A 528 4.49 16.30 17.18
C ARG A 528 4.75 17.16 18.41
N ALA A 529 3.97 16.95 19.44
CA ALA A 529 4.17 17.62 20.72
C ALA A 529 5.15 16.84 21.61
N VAL A 530 5.52 17.44 22.73
CA VAL A 530 6.53 16.92 23.67
C VAL A 530 6.29 15.48 24.13
N GLY A 531 5.04 15.12 24.44
CA GLY A 531 4.71 13.78 24.92
C GLY A 531 5.06 12.69 23.91
N GLU A 532 4.75 12.91 22.64
CA GLU A 532 5.08 11.97 21.56
C GLU A 532 6.59 11.90 21.30
N LEU A 533 7.28 13.03 21.35
CA LEU A 533 8.73 13.07 21.19
C LEU A 533 9.43 12.27 22.27
N LEU A 534 9.00 12.43 23.53
CA LEU A 534 9.54 11.68 24.66
C LEU A 534 9.17 10.20 24.62
N GLU A 535 7.93 9.85 24.22
CA GLU A 535 7.51 8.46 24.04
C GLU A 535 8.42 7.73 23.07
N ASN A 536 8.71 8.35 21.93
CA ASN A 536 9.59 7.76 20.91
C ASN A 536 11.01 7.51 21.44
N GLN A 537 11.59 8.46 22.18
CA GLN A 537 12.90 8.28 22.77
C GLN A 537 12.89 7.22 23.88
N TYR A 538 11.89 7.27 24.75
CA TYR A 538 11.74 6.31 25.84
C TYR A 538 11.60 4.88 25.34
N ARG A 539 10.83 4.68 24.26
CA ARG A 539 10.68 3.38 23.59
C ARG A 539 12.02 2.84 23.07
N ILE A 540 12.88 3.70 22.49
CA ILE A 540 14.23 3.30 22.04
C ILE A 540 15.06 2.79 23.23
N GLY A 541 14.99 3.48 24.38
CA GLY A 541 15.64 3.07 25.62
C GLY A 541 15.13 1.72 26.12
N LEU A 542 13.80 1.53 26.11
CA LEU A 542 13.17 0.28 26.53
C LEU A 542 13.54 -0.91 25.64
N VAL A 543 13.61 -0.75 24.32
CA VAL A 543 14.05 -1.82 23.41
C VAL A 543 15.51 -2.23 23.64
N ARG A 544 16.38 -1.27 23.99
CA ARG A 544 17.77 -1.61 24.40
C ARG A 544 17.80 -2.41 25.69
N MET A 545 16.96 -2.02 26.66
CA MET A 545 16.81 -2.73 27.92
C MET A 545 16.25 -4.15 27.71
N GLU A 546 15.25 -4.32 26.85
CA GLU A 546 14.67 -5.61 26.49
C GLU A 546 15.73 -6.62 26.03
N ARG A 547 16.65 -6.19 25.15
CA ARG A 547 17.75 -7.06 24.68
C ARG A 547 18.63 -7.53 25.83
N ALA A 548 19.01 -6.61 26.72
CA ALA A 548 19.82 -6.94 27.88
C ALA A 548 19.09 -7.88 28.85
N ILE A 549 17.76 -7.73 29.00
CA ILE A 549 16.94 -8.63 29.82
C ILE A 549 16.90 -10.02 29.19
N LYS A 550 16.63 -10.14 27.88
CA LYS A 550 16.62 -11.43 27.17
C LYS A 550 17.93 -12.17 27.30
N GLU A 551 19.05 -11.47 27.16
CA GLU A 551 20.39 -12.06 27.35
C GLU A 551 20.58 -12.57 28.78
N ARG A 552 20.20 -11.79 29.80
CA ARG A 552 20.33 -12.20 31.21
C ARG A 552 19.44 -13.40 31.55
N MET A 553 18.17 -13.37 31.11
CA MET A 553 17.23 -14.47 31.32
C MET A 553 17.73 -15.78 30.70
N SER A 554 18.50 -15.70 29.60
CA SER A 554 19.03 -16.88 28.92
C SER A 554 20.37 -17.41 29.49
N LEU A 555 21.11 -16.55 30.19
CA LEU A 555 22.43 -16.90 30.74
C LEU A 555 22.36 -17.39 32.20
N GLN A 556 21.32 -17.06 32.93
CA GLN A 556 21.21 -17.37 34.37
C GLN A 556 20.11 -18.42 34.62
N GLU A 557 20.25 -19.17 35.69
CA GLU A 557 19.22 -20.12 36.13
C GLU A 557 17.96 -19.34 36.57
N VAL A 558 16.87 -19.60 35.90
CA VAL A 558 15.59 -18.88 36.08
C VAL A 558 15.06 -18.98 37.52
N GLU A 559 15.39 -20.06 38.24
CA GLU A 559 14.96 -20.31 39.60
C GLU A 559 15.52 -19.30 40.63
N THR A 560 16.76 -18.87 40.43
CA THR A 560 17.44 -17.91 41.31
C THR A 560 17.20 -16.46 40.98
N LEU A 561 16.64 -16.18 39.79
CA LEU A 561 16.42 -14.84 39.28
C LEU A 561 15.30 -14.12 40.05
N MET A 562 15.60 -12.87 40.38
CA MET A 562 14.62 -11.90 40.88
C MET A 562 14.37 -10.80 39.86
N PRO A 563 13.16 -10.24 39.80
CA PRO A 563 12.84 -9.19 38.81
C PRO A 563 13.80 -7.99 38.85
N HIS A 564 14.32 -7.59 40.02
CA HIS A 564 15.25 -6.45 40.13
C HIS A 564 16.63 -6.73 39.54
N ASP A 565 17.07 -7.98 39.46
CA ASP A 565 18.36 -8.37 38.86
C ASP A 565 18.33 -8.26 37.33
N LEU A 566 17.13 -8.43 36.73
CA LEU A 566 16.92 -8.40 35.29
C LEU A 566 16.89 -6.98 34.75
N ILE A 567 16.29 -6.05 35.47
CA ILE A 567 16.00 -4.71 34.97
C ILE A 567 17.14 -3.73 35.28
N ASN A 568 17.73 -3.20 34.22
CA ASN A 568 18.63 -2.05 34.28
C ASN A 568 17.95 -0.84 33.64
N SER A 569 17.63 0.17 34.42
CA SER A 569 16.94 1.38 33.94
C SER A 569 17.85 2.36 33.19
N LYS A 570 19.17 2.26 33.30
CA LYS A 570 20.12 3.19 32.67
C LYS A 570 19.89 3.43 31.18
N PRO A 571 19.64 2.41 30.33
CA PRO A 571 19.38 2.64 28.91
C PRO A 571 18.11 3.45 28.64
N ALA A 572 17.10 3.38 29.50
CA ALA A 572 15.86 4.12 29.35
C ALA A 572 15.99 5.56 29.86
N THR A 573 16.65 5.74 31.02
CA THR A 573 16.85 7.08 31.61
C THR A 573 17.90 7.93 30.89
N ALA A 574 18.88 7.31 30.24
CA ALA A 574 19.92 8.03 29.50
C ALA A 574 19.45 8.59 28.14
N VAL A 575 18.30 8.18 27.65
CA VAL A 575 17.76 8.61 26.34
C VAL A 575 16.84 9.82 26.48
N VAL A 576 16.27 10.02 27.64
CA VAL A 576 15.42 11.15 28.02
C VAL A 576 16.26 12.28 28.61
#